data_b9e7be08fef54597fa99c3d155eead96
#
_entry.id   b9e7be08fef54597fa99c3d155eead96
#
_cell.length_a   1.000
_cell.length_b   1.000
_cell.length_c   1.000
_cell.angle_alpha   90.00
_cell.angle_beta   90.00
_cell.angle_gamma   90.00
#
_symmetry.space_group_name_H-M   'P 1'
#
loop_
_entity.id
_entity.type
_entity.pdbx_description
1 polymer ?
#
loop_
_entity_poly.entity_id
_entity_poly.type
_entity_poly.pdbx_seq_one_letter_code
_entity_poly.pdbx_strand_id
1 'polypeptide(L)'
;MSIVTGENLRTALKKYIPEGAVDTCYDWIRTYRISVRIKQSRLSKYGDYRPPIEGRGHTITINHDLNQYAFLITFTHEVAHLTCFLKHRDRVNPHGDEWKSEFRYLLKPFLVQKIFPDDVANAVAHYLQDPSASSCTNIF
;
A
#
# COMPACT_ATOMS: atom_id res chain seq x y z
N MET A 1 0.75 11.85 12.02
CA MET A 1 -0.69 12.16 11.98
C MET A 1 -1.44 10.92 11.53
N SER A 2 -2.55 10.61 12.17
CA SER A 2 -3.38 9.47 11.79
C SER A 2 -4.48 9.93 10.83
N ILE A 3 -4.83 9.06 9.87
CA ILE A 3 -5.99 9.25 9.02
C ILE A 3 -7.19 8.63 9.75
N VAL A 4 -8.22 9.45 10.00
CA VAL A 4 -9.42 8.99 10.69
C VAL A 4 -10.45 8.43 9.70
N THR A 5 -11.52 7.80 10.23
CA THR A 5 -12.54 7.14 9.42
C THR A 5 -13.62 8.11 8.92
N GLY A 6 -14.46 7.62 8.00
CA GLY A 6 -15.62 8.35 7.51
C GLY A 6 -15.30 9.34 6.41
N GLU A 7 -16.02 10.44 6.36
CA GLU A 7 -15.83 11.49 5.35
C GLU A 7 -14.43 12.08 5.40
N ASN A 8 -13.85 12.18 6.60
CA ASN A 8 -12.49 12.70 6.78
C ASN A 8 -11.47 11.76 6.13
N LEU A 9 -11.72 10.46 6.10
CA LEU A 9 -10.81 9.51 5.48
C LEU A 9 -10.74 9.72 3.98
N ARG A 10 -11.88 9.87 3.29
CA ARG A 10 -11.88 10.13 1.85
C ARG A 10 -11.16 11.44 1.52
N THR A 11 -11.43 12.48 2.27
CA THR A 11 -10.80 13.78 2.08
C THR A 11 -9.29 13.69 2.29
N ALA A 12 -8.87 12.96 3.33
CA ALA A 12 -7.44 12.76 3.61
C ALA A 12 -6.77 11.96 2.50
N LEU A 13 -7.41 10.90 2.02
CA LEU A 13 -6.85 10.07 0.94
C LEU A 13 -6.62 10.89 -0.34
N LYS A 14 -7.50 11.80 -0.67
CA LYS A 14 -7.34 12.66 -1.86
C LYS A 14 -6.07 13.50 -1.84
N LYS A 15 -5.53 13.76 -0.67
CA LYS A 15 -4.27 14.52 -0.52
C LYS A 15 -3.05 13.70 -0.88
N TYR A 16 -3.13 12.37 -0.81
CA TYR A 16 -1.97 11.50 -0.90
C TYR A 16 -1.97 10.59 -2.11
N ILE A 17 -3.13 10.20 -2.64
CA ILE A 17 -3.23 9.22 -3.73
C ILE A 17 -4.05 9.79 -4.89
N PRO A 18 -3.91 9.21 -6.10
CA PRO A 18 -4.75 9.61 -7.24
C PRO A 18 -6.23 9.43 -6.92
N GLU A 19 -7.05 10.36 -7.41
CA GLU A 19 -8.48 10.36 -7.12
C GLU A 19 -9.17 9.04 -7.50
N GLY A 20 -8.79 8.47 -8.63
CA GLY A 20 -9.38 7.20 -9.10
C GLY A 20 -9.07 6.00 -8.22
N ALA A 21 -8.11 6.10 -7.29
CA ALA A 21 -7.76 5.05 -6.36
C ALA A 21 -8.41 5.20 -4.98
N VAL A 22 -9.08 6.32 -4.73
CA VAL A 22 -9.60 6.64 -3.39
C VAL A 22 -10.61 5.60 -2.92
N ASP A 23 -11.56 5.22 -3.77
CA ASP A 23 -12.61 4.28 -3.36
C ASP A 23 -12.03 2.91 -2.97
N THR A 24 -11.11 2.40 -3.76
CA THR A 24 -10.47 1.11 -3.49
C THR A 24 -9.70 1.15 -2.17
N CYS A 25 -8.89 2.19 -1.97
CA CYS A 25 -8.11 2.32 -0.73
C CYS A 25 -9.01 2.54 0.48
N TYR A 26 -10.07 3.33 0.31
CA TYR A 26 -11.07 3.52 1.36
C TYR A 26 -11.67 2.17 1.78
N ASP A 27 -12.05 1.34 0.80
CA ASP A 27 -12.63 0.04 1.08
C ASP A 27 -11.65 -0.87 1.82
N TRP A 28 -10.37 -0.87 1.44
CA TRP A 28 -9.36 -1.66 2.16
C TRP A 28 -9.24 -1.21 3.61
N ILE A 29 -9.16 0.09 3.85
CA ILE A 29 -8.99 0.64 5.19
C ILE A 29 -10.18 0.25 6.07
N ARG A 30 -11.41 0.35 5.52
CA ARG A 30 -12.63 0.00 6.25
C ARG A 30 -12.75 -1.50 6.47
N THR A 31 -12.53 -2.28 5.41
CA THR A 31 -12.69 -3.75 5.47
C THR A 31 -11.74 -4.37 6.48
N TYR A 32 -10.47 -3.96 6.47
CA TYR A 32 -9.46 -4.53 7.35
C TYR A 32 -9.25 -3.73 8.62
N ARG A 33 -9.98 -2.62 8.80
CA ARG A 33 -9.86 -1.74 9.97
C ARG A 33 -8.41 -1.29 10.17
N ILE A 34 -7.82 -0.72 9.12
CA ILE A 34 -6.42 -0.32 9.13
C ILE A 34 -6.28 1.04 9.81
N SER A 35 -5.34 1.15 10.75
CA SER A 35 -4.89 2.44 11.25
C SER A 35 -3.76 2.92 10.35
N VAL A 36 -4.01 3.96 9.55
CA VAL A 36 -3.00 4.52 8.65
C VAL A 36 -2.36 5.72 9.33
N ARG A 37 -1.02 5.70 9.43
CA ARG A 37 -0.26 6.78 10.07
C ARG A 37 0.72 7.38 9.08
N ILE A 38 0.66 8.69 8.93
CA ILE A 38 1.58 9.44 8.08
C ILE A 38 2.79 9.83 8.92
N LYS A 39 3.98 9.48 8.44
CA LYS A 39 5.23 9.66 9.17
C LYS A 39 6.13 10.69 8.52
N GLN A 40 7.03 11.27 9.31
CA GLN A 40 8.15 12.04 8.79
C GLN A 40 8.99 11.14 7.88
N SER A 41 9.65 11.75 6.90
CA SER A 41 10.47 11.01 5.94
C SER A 41 11.52 10.15 6.64
N ARG A 42 11.60 8.88 6.25
CA ARG A 42 12.58 7.92 6.77
C ARG A 42 13.48 7.47 5.63
N LEU A 43 14.77 7.33 5.90
CA LEU A 43 15.73 6.94 4.87
C LEU A 43 15.70 5.45 4.55
N SER A 44 15.37 4.63 5.53
CA SER A 44 15.46 3.17 5.40
C SER A 44 14.22 2.50 4.83
N LYS A 45 13.08 3.21 4.80
CA LYS A 45 11.82 2.65 4.29
C LYS A 45 10.83 3.75 3.95
N TYR A 46 9.92 3.46 3.02
CA TYR A 46 8.83 4.36 2.65
C TYR A 46 7.56 4.06 3.42
N GLY A 47 7.35 2.82 3.80
CA GLY A 47 6.18 2.38 4.56
C GLY A 47 6.49 1.18 5.43
N ASP A 48 5.49 0.78 6.22
CA ASP A 48 5.64 -0.30 7.19
C ASP A 48 4.26 -0.88 7.50
N TYR A 49 4.17 -2.19 7.64
CA TYR A 49 2.97 -2.86 8.12
C TYR A 49 3.26 -3.56 9.43
N ARG A 50 2.36 -3.40 10.41
CA ARG A 50 2.43 -4.09 11.70
C ARG A 50 1.13 -4.85 11.93
N PRO A 51 1.23 -6.17 12.16
CA PRO A 51 0.03 -6.97 12.45
C PRO A 51 -0.57 -6.63 13.81
N PRO A 52 -1.82 -7.07 14.05
CA PRO A 52 -2.48 -6.81 15.32
C PRO A 52 -1.72 -7.44 16.49
N ILE A 53 -1.68 -6.69 17.58
CA ILE A 53 -1.24 -7.18 18.88
C ILE A 53 -2.28 -6.74 19.90
N GLU A 54 -2.17 -7.21 21.12
CA GLU A 54 -3.13 -6.93 22.19
C GLU A 54 -3.46 -5.43 22.24
N GLY A 55 -4.73 -5.11 22.14
CA GLY A 55 -5.22 -3.73 22.18
C GLY A 55 -4.99 -2.89 20.92
N ARG A 56 -4.44 -3.48 19.85
CA ARG A 56 -4.17 -2.74 18.61
C ARG A 56 -4.47 -3.60 17.38
N GLY A 57 -5.14 -3.02 16.40
CA GLY A 57 -5.40 -3.67 15.11
C GLY A 57 -4.23 -3.50 14.13
N HIS A 58 -4.52 -3.73 12.85
CA HIS A 58 -3.54 -3.56 11.77
C HIS A 58 -3.09 -2.08 11.69
N THR A 59 -1.80 -1.86 11.55
CA THR A 59 -1.23 -0.51 11.41
C THR A 59 -0.35 -0.46 10.17
N ILE A 60 -0.57 0.57 9.33
CA ILE A 60 0.29 0.86 8.19
C ILE A 60 0.82 2.29 8.34
N THR A 61 2.12 2.45 8.22
CA THR A 61 2.75 3.77 8.24
C THR A 61 3.31 4.08 6.85
N ILE A 62 3.24 5.34 6.42
CA ILE A 62 3.74 5.76 5.12
C ILE A 62 4.39 7.14 5.27
N ASN A 63 5.53 7.35 4.63
CA ASN A 63 6.22 8.64 4.64
C ASN A 63 5.38 9.71 3.95
N HIS A 64 5.37 10.92 4.50
CA HIS A 64 4.49 12.00 4.06
C HIS A 64 4.88 12.63 2.73
N ASP A 65 6.13 12.50 2.33
CA ASP A 65 6.73 13.26 1.24
C ASP A 65 6.81 12.50 -0.09
N LEU A 66 6.10 11.38 -0.21
CA LEU A 66 6.03 10.63 -1.46
C LEU A 66 5.06 11.30 -2.44
N ASN A 67 5.37 11.25 -3.75
CA ASN A 67 4.37 11.66 -4.73
C ASN A 67 3.18 10.69 -4.68
N GLN A 68 2.07 11.09 -5.30
CA GLN A 68 0.82 10.34 -5.18
C GLN A 68 0.92 8.89 -5.69
N TYR A 69 1.72 8.66 -6.71
CA TYR A 69 1.86 7.31 -7.27
C TYR A 69 2.75 6.44 -6.39
N ALA A 70 3.84 6.99 -5.90
CA ALA A 70 4.71 6.30 -4.95
C ALA A 70 3.97 6.00 -3.64
N PHE A 71 3.13 6.92 -3.18
CA PHE A 71 2.31 6.70 -1.99
C PHE A 71 1.34 5.53 -2.22
N LEU A 72 0.64 5.52 -3.36
CA LEU A 72 -0.31 4.45 -3.68
C LEU A 72 0.39 3.10 -3.77
N ILE A 73 1.52 3.03 -4.45
CA ILE A 73 2.28 1.78 -4.59
C ILE A 73 2.77 1.30 -3.22
N THR A 74 3.30 2.20 -2.40
CA THR A 74 3.75 1.86 -1.04
C THR A 74 2.59 1.38 -0.18
N PHE A 75 1.46 2.07 -0.22
CA PHE A 75 0.28 1.64 0.54
C PHE A 75 -0.16 0.24 0.11
N THR A 76 -0.24 -0.01 -1.20
CA THR A 76 -0.62 -1.32 -1.74
C THR A 76 0.37 -2.40 -1.32
N HIS A 77 1.67 -2.10 -1.32
CA HIS A 77 2.73 -2.98 -0.83
C HIS A 77 2.46 -3.41 0.62
N GLU A 78 2.09 -2.46 1.48
CA GLU A 78 1.83 -2.76 2.88
C GLU A 78 0.50 -3.49 3.08
N VAL A 79 -0.54 -3.16 2.30
CA VAL A 79 -1.79 -3.92 2.33
C VAL A 79 -1.55 -5.36 1.87
N ALA A 80 -0.65 -5.59 0.93
CA ALA A 80 -0.27 -6.94 0.52
C ALA A 80 0.36 -7.73 1.68
N HIS A 81 1.17 -7.08 2.53
CA HIS A 81 1.65 -7.71 3.75
C HIS A 81 0.51 -8.08 4.70
N LEU A 82 -0.49 -7.19 4.81
CA LEU A 82 -1.66 -7.44 5.65
C LEU A 82 -2.45 -8.66 5.15
N THR A 83 -2.79 -8.70 3.86
CA THR A 83 -3.57 -9.82 3.32
C THR A 83 -2.78 -11.12 3.36
N CYS A 84 -1.47 -11.05 3.12
CA CYS A 84 -0.57 -12.19 3.27
C CYS A 84 -0.56 -12.70 4.72
N PHE A 85 -0.48 -11.79 5.69
CA PHE A 85 -0.53 -12.15 7.11
C PHE A 85 -1.87 -12.80 7.49
N LEU A 86 -2.99 -12.29 6.96
CA LEU A 86 -4.29 -12.89 7.25
C LEU A 86 -4.39 -14.33 6.78
N LYS A 87 -3.73 -14.67 5.66
CA LYS A 87 -3.77 -16.02 5.09
C LYS A 87 -2.72 -16.94 5.70
N HIS A 88 -1.55 -16.44 6.01
CA HIS A 88 -0.39 -17.26 6.32
C HIS A 88 0.24 -16.96 7.69
N ARG A 89 -0.17 -15.91 8.36
CA ARG A 89 0.45 -15.40 9.59
C ARG A 89 1.93 -15.10 9.33
N ASP A 90 2.83 -15.51 10.20
CA ASP A 90 4.28 -15.31 10.07
C ASP A 90 5.00 -16.54 9.52
N ARG A 91 4.24 -17.46 8.88
CA ARG A 91 4.79 -18.74 8.43
C ARG A 91 5.46 -18.67 7.06
N VAL A 92 5.43 -17.51 6.39
CA VAL A 92 6.01 -17.33 5.06
C VAL A 92 7.03 -16.20 5.11
N ASN A 93 7.93 -16.18 4.13
CA ASN A 93 8.97 -15.15 4.05
C ASN A 93 8.35 -13.81 3.64
N PRO A 94 8.78 -12.70 4.27
CA PRO A 94 8.43 -11.36 3.76
C PRO A 94 8.91 -11.24 2.32
N HIS A 95 8.05 -10.69 1.45
CA HIS A 95 8.36 -10.52 0.02
C HIS A 95 8.64 -11.82 -0.73
N GLY A 96 8.21 -12.97 -0.17
CA GLY A 96 8.23 -14.25 -0.86
C GLY A 96 7.07 -14.39 -1.85
N ASP A 97 6.89 -15.59 -2.39
CA ASP A 97 5.89 -15.83 -3.44
C ASP A 97 4.46 -15.50 -3.00
N GLU A 98 4.13 -15.76 -1.74
CA GLU A 98 2.82 -15.48 -1.20
C GLU A 98 2.52 -13.97 -1.20
N TRP A 99 3.47 -13.17 -0.72
CA TRP A 99 3.34 -11.71 -0.74
C TRP A 99 3.32 -11.18 -2.18
N LYS A 100 4.18 -11.69 -3.06
CA LYS A 100 4.21 -11.27 -4.47
C LYS A 100 2.86 -11.48 -5.13
N SER A 101 2.22 -12.61 -4.87
CA SER A 101 0.90 -12.92 -5.38
C SER A 101 -0.15 -11.93 -4.89
N GLU A 102 -0.14 -11.60 -3.58
CA GLU A 102 -1.05 -10.61 -3.00
C GLU A 102 -0.83 -9.23 -3.61
N PHE A 103 0.43 -8.82 -3.75
CA PHE A 103 0.76 -7.51 -4.30
C PHE A 103 0.29 -7.37 -5.75
N ARG A 104 0.52 -8.39 -6.58
CA ARG A 104 0.04 -8.40 -7.97
C ARG A 104 -1.49 -8.27 -8.02
N TYR A 105 -2.17 -9.04 -7.19
CA TYR A 105 -3.63 -9.04 -7.15
C TYR A 105 -4.18 -7.66 -6.76
N LEU A 106 -3.62 -7.06 -5.72
CA LEU A 106 -4.10 -5.78 -5.21
C LEU A 106 -3.77 -4.61 -6.14
N LEU A 107 -2.63 -4.64 -6.81
CA LEU A 107 -2.20 -3.54 -7.67
C LEU A 107 -2.84 -3.58 -9.05
N LYS A 108 -3.22 -4.77 -9.54
CA LYS A 108 -3.76 -4.95 -10.88
C LYS A 108 -4.93 -4.03 -11.23
N PRO A 109 -5.92 -3.81 -10.36
CA PRO A 109 -7.04 -2.92 -10.68
C PRO A 109 -6.59 -1.50 -11.06
N PHE A 110 -5.53 -0.99 -10.43
CA PHE A 110 -5.03 0.35 -10.74
C PHE A 110 -4.38 0.41 -12.13
N LEU A 111 -3.78 -0.67 -12.59
CA LEU A 111 -3.28 -0.76 -13.96
C LEU A 111 -4.42 -0.83 -14.96
N VAL A 112 -5.44 -1.65 -14.68
CA VAL A 112 -6.61 -1.82 -15.56
C VAL A 112 -7.37 -0.50 -15.70
N GLN A 113 -7.54 0.24 -14.61
CA GLN A 113 -8.25 1.52 -14.58
C GLN A 113 -7.41 2.69 -15.07
N LYS A 114 -6.16 2.44 -15.47
CA LYS A 114 -5.24 3.48 -15.96
C LYS A 114 -5.04 4.62 -14.96
N ILE A 115 -4.88 4.27 -13.70
CA ILE A 115 -4.62 5.24 -12.63
C ILE A 115 -3.25 5.90 -12.79
N PHE A 116 -2.26 5.14 -13.29
CA PHE A 116 -0.89 5.63 -13.45
C PHE A 116 -0.68 6.25 -14.83
N PRO A 117 0.18 7.30 -14.95
CA PRO A 117 0.67 7.74 -16.26
C PRO A 117 1.37 6.58 -16.98
N ASP A 118 1.42 6.65 -18.30
CA ASP A 118 1.90 5.53 -19.13
C ASP A 118 3.31 5.07 -18.75
N ASP A 119 4.23 6.00 -18.49
CA ASP A 119 5.60 5.66 -18.10
C ASP A 119 5.65 4.94 -16.75
N VAL A 120 4.87 5.41 -15.79
CA VAL A 120 4.77 4.76 -14.47
C VAL A 120 4.08 3.41 -14.61
N ALA A 121 2.98 3.33 -15.39
CA ALA A 121 2.27 2.08 -15.62
C ALA A 121 3.19 1.01 -16.23
N ASN A 122 4.01 1.39 -17.20
CA ASN A 122 4.96 0.48 -17.82
C ASN A 122 6.01 -0.01 -16.82
N ALA A 123 6.52 0.90 -16.00
CA ALA A 123 7.50 0.54 -14.97
C ALA A 123 6.90 -0.38 -13.91
N VAL A 124 5.65 -0.13 -13.50
CA VAL A 124 4.93 -0.98 -12.56
C VAL A 124 4.71 -2.37 -13.15
N ALA A 125 4.23 -2.45 -14.39
CA ALA A 125 3.99 -3.74 -15.05
C ALA A 125 5.28 -4.56 -15.15
N HIS A 126 6.39 -3.92 -15.49
CA HIS A 126 7.69 -4.57 -15.54
C HIS A 126 8.13 -5.06 -14.15
N TYR A 127 8.00 -4.22 -13.14
CA TYR A 127 8.36 -4.57 -11.76
C TYR A 127 7.54 -5.76 -11.25
N LEU A 128 6.25 -5.84 -11.61
CA LEU A 128 5.37 -6.92 -11.15
C LEU A 128 5.72 -8.29 -11.73
N GLN A 129 6.59 -8.37 -12.71
CA GLN A 129 7.10 -9.66 -13.20
C GLN A 129 7.86 -10.40 -12.09
N ASP A 130 8.60 -9.63 -11.24
CA ASP A 130 9.26 -10.19 -10.06
C ASP A 130 9.40 -9.10 -8.99
N PRO A 131 8.32 -8.81 -8.23
CA PRO A 131 8.35 -7.75 -7.23
C PRO A 131 9.28 -8.09 -6.05
N SER A 132 9.79 -7.04 -5.42
CA SER A 132 10.74 -7.14 -4.32
C SER A 132 10.41 -6.13 -3.22
N ALA A 133 11.23 -6.14 -2.16
CA ALA A 133 11.06 -5.25 -1.01
C ALA A 133 11.15 -3.76 -1.36
N SER A 134 11.84 -3.40 -2.44
CA SER A 134 12.13 -2.00 -2.80
C SER A 134 11.24 -1.51 -3.92
N SER A 135 9.91 -1.65 -3.77
CA SER A 135 8.94 -1.34 -4.83
C SER A 135 9.14 0.03 -5.47
N CYS A 136 9.14 1.10 -4.68
CA CYS A 136 9.24 2.45 -5.25
C CYS A 136 10.63 2.75 -5.79
N THR A 137 11.69 2.25 -5.16
CA THR A 137 13.05 2.43 -5.65
C THR A 137 13.24 1.78 -7.01
N ASN A 138 12.63 0.61 -7.23
CA ASN A 138 12.76 -0.11 -8.50
C ASN A 138 11.85 0.43 -9.60
N ILE A 139 10.74 1.10 -9.25
CA ILE A 139 9.79 1.68 -10.21
C ILE A 139 10.21 3.10 -10.59
N PHE A 140 10.64 3.87 -9.63
CA PHE A 140 11.05 5.27 -9.81
C PHE A 140 12.58 5.39 -9.67
#